data_6a43d7a433d600d6cc8b1b3b645a742c
#
_entry.id   6a43d7a433d600d6cc8b1b3b645a742c
#
_cell.length_a   1.000
_cell.length_b   1.000
_cell.length_c   1.000
_cell.angle_alpha   90.00
_cell.angle_beta   90.00
_cell.angle_gamma   90.00
#
_symmetry.space_group_name_H-M   'P 1'
#
loop_
_entity.id
_entity.type
_entity.pdbx_description
1 polymer ?
#
loop_
_entity_poly.entity_id
_entity_poly.type
_entity_poly.pdbx_seq_one_letter_code
_entity_poly.pdbx_strand_id
1 'polypeptide(L)' 'MERRIVTTTRDCPGRLVPTGDPITIPAGAFITLTQTLGGSFTVIVNGNMARIAGTDADAIGLTV' A
#
# COMPACT_ATOMS: atom_id res chain seq x y z
N MET A 1 0.09 -11.71 13.31
CA MET A 1 0.18 -10.63 12.34
C MET A 1 0.80 -11.16 11.06
N GLU A 2 0.10 -11.06 9.96
CA GLU A 2 0.58 -11.57 8.69
C GLU A 2 1.22 -10.46 7.87
N ARG A 3 2.35 -10.80 7.27
CA ARG A 3 2.99 -9.93 6.30
C ARG A 3 2.96 -10.63 4.95
N ARG A 4 2.64 -9.87 3.93
CA ARG A 4 2.51 -10.43 2.59
C ARG A 4 3.13 -9.49 1.58
N ILE A 5 3.95 -10.04 0.69
CA ILE A 5 4.51 -9.25 -0.40
C ILE A 5 3.49 -9.26 -1.53
N VAL A 6 3.13 -8.07 -1.98
CA VAL A 6 2.20 -7.90 -3.11
C VAL A 6 2.88 -7.04 -4.16
N THR A 7 2.44 -7.22 -5.40
CA THR A 7 2.94 -6.44 -6.53
C THR A 7 1.83 -5.49 -6.97
N THR A 8 2.18 -4.22 -7.14
CA THR A 8 1.20 -3.23 -7.61
C THR A 8 0.81 -3.53 -9.05
N THR A 9 -0.48 -3.42 -9.36
CA THR A 9 -1.02 -3.67 -10.70
C THR A 9 -1.15 -2.40 -11.52
N ARG A 10 -1.11 -1.26 -10.86
CA ARG A 10 -1.12 0.08 -11.49
C ARG A 10 -0.46 1.05 -10.53
N ASP A 11 -0.26 2.28 -10.97
CA ASP A 11 0.25 3.31 -10.07
C ASP A 11 -0.72 3.45 -8.89
N CYS A 12 -0.20 3.42 -7.69
CA CYS A 12 -0.98 3.40 -6.48
C CYS A 12 -0.66 4.62 -5.62
N PRO A 13 -1.62 5.52 -5.42
CA PRO A 13 -1.40 6.64 -4.52
C PRO A 13 -1.40 6.16 -3.08
N GLY A 14 -0.55 6.77 -2.26
CA GLY A 14 -0.46 6.46 -0.85
C GLY A 14 0.04 7.65 -0.07
N ARG A 15 0.14 7.49 1.23
CA ARG A 15 0.68 8.53 2.10
C ARG A 15 1.68 7.92 3.08
N LEU A 16 2.82 8.55 3.23
CA LEU A 16 3.82 8.11 4.19
C LEU A 16 3.31 8.30 5.61
N VAL A 17 3.71 7.41 6.49
CA VAL A 17 3.36 7.46 7.91
C VAL A 17 4.64 7.70 8.69
N PRO A 18 4.63 8.58 9.68
CA PRO A 18 3.53 9.38 10.25
C PRO A 18 3.32 10.75 9.60
N THR A 19 4.15 11.15 8.64
CA THR A 19 4.15 12.51 8.10
C THR A 19 2.92 12.83 7.27
N GLY A 20 2.33 11.83 6.61
CA GLY A 20 1.19 12.05 5.74
C GLY A 20 1.55 12.55 4.35
N ASP A 21 2.83 12.54 3.99
CA ASP A 21 3.27 13.02 2.69
C ASP A 21 2.70 12.13 1.57
N PRO A 22 2.12 12.73 0.53
CA PRO A 22 1.59 11.96 -0.59
C PRO A 22 2.72 11.34 -1.40
N ILE A 23 2.54 10.08 -1.78
CA ILE A 23 3.49 9.38 -2.65
C ILE A 23 2.71 8.61 -3.71
N THR A 24 3.39 8.26 -4.79
CA THR A 24 2.84 7.38 -5.81
C THR A 24 3.75 6.16 -5.93
N ILE A 25 3.17 4.98 -5.72
CA ILE A 25 3.89 3.73 -5.88
C ILE A 25 3.70 3.29 -7.33
N PRO A 26 4.78 3.16 -8.10
CA PRO A 26 4.64 2.80 -9.51
C PRO A 26 4.12 1.38 -9.69
N ALA A 27 3.49 1.12 -10.82
CA ALA A 27 3.02 -0.21 -11.18
C ALA A 27 4.19 -1.19 -11.24
N GLY A 28 3.97 -2.42 -10.79
CA GLY A 28 5.00 -3.44 -10.79
C GLY A 28 5.96 -3.37 -9.61
N ALA A 29 5.70 -2.51 -8.64
CA ALA A 29 6.54 -2.42 -7.45
C ALA A 29 6.18 -3.54 -6.47
N PHE A 30 7.20 -4.04 -5.77
CA PHE A 30 6.99 -5.00 -4.69
C PHE A 30 6.88 -4.25 -3.38
N ILE A 31 5.78 -4.46 -2.67
CA ILE A 31 5.55 -3.83 -1.37
C ILE A 31 5.12 -4.90 -0.37
N THR A 32 5.35 -4.64 0.91
CA THR A 32 4.96 -5.57 1.97
C THR A 32 3.68 -5.06 2.62
N LEU A 33 2.61 -5.83 2.49
CA LEU A 33 1.35 -5.56 3.17
C LEU A 33 1.48 -6.06 4.60
N THR A 34 1.36 -5.16 5.57
CA THR A 34 1.53 -5.52 6.98
C THR A 34 0.21 -5.60 7.71
N GLN A 35 -0.76 -4.76 7.35
CA GLN A 35 -1.98 -4.68 8.12
C GLN A 35 -3.12 -4.11 7.26
N THR A 36 -4.31 -4.64 7.51
CA THR A 36 -5.55 -4.15 6.91
C THR A 36 -6.40 -3.61 8.05
N LEU A 37 -6.73 -2.32 8.00
CA LEU A 37 -7.51 -1.66 9.05
C LEU A 37 -8.66 -0.89 8.42
N GLY A 38 -9.88 -1.38 8.67
CA GLY A 38 -11.13 -0.62 8.43
C GLY A 38 -11.18 0.05 7.08
N GLY A 39 -10.85 0.51 6.29
CA GLY A 39 -10.92 1.14 4.98
C GLY A 39 -9.55 1.51 4.43
N SER A 40 -8.46 1.02 5.04
CA SER A 40 -7.14 1.32 4.53
C SER A 40 -6.17 0.17 4.75
N PHE A 41 -5.05 0.21 4.04
CA PHE A 41 -4.00 -0.80 4.13
C PHE A 41 -2.70 -0.13 4.54
N THR A 42 -1.95 -0.78 5.43
CA THR A 42 -0.61 -0.32 5.79
C THR A 42 0.41 -1.20 5.08
N VAL A 43 1.32 -0.58 4.37
CA VAL A 43 2.34 -1.28 3.59
C VAL A 43 3.73 -0.71 3.89
N ILE A 44 4.76 -1.48 3.59
CA ILE A 44 6.14 -1.01 3.65
C ILE A 44 6.67 -0.94 2.22
N VAL A 45 7.12 0.25 1.83
CA VAL A 45 7.66 0.52 0.50
C VAL A 45 9.07 1.06 0.66
N ASN A 46 10.06 0.33 0.14
CA ASN A 46 11.47 0.74 0.22
C ASN A 46 11.91 1.10 1.65
N GLY A 47 11.41 0.34 2.63
CA GLY A 47 11.74 0.58 4.03
C GLY A 47 10.90 1.67 4.69
N ASN A 48 10.01 2.31 3.95
CA ASN A 48 9.13 3.35 4.49
C ASN A 48 7.72 2.80 4.67
N MET A 49 7.09 3.13 5.78
CA MET A 49 5.71 2.74 6.02
C MET A 49 4.77 3.73 5.34
N ALA A 50 3.78 3.21 4.64
CA ALA A 50 2.81 4.02 3.93
C ALA A 50 1.40 3.46 4.13
N ARG A 51 0.40 4.32 3.95
CA ARG A 51 -1.00 3.93 4.05
C ARG A 51 -1.67 4.10 2.69
N ILE A 52 -2.41 3.10 2.28
CA ILE A 52 -3.14 3.08 1.02
C ILE A 52 -4.64 3.04 1.33
N ALA A 53 -5.42 3.89 0.66
CA ALA A 53 -6.87 3.91 0.83
C ALA A 53 -7.49 2.58 0.37
N GLY A 54 -8.55 2.16 1.05
CA GLY A 54 -9.23 0.90 0.71
C GLY A 54 -9.79 0.90 -0.71
N THR A 55 -10.11 2.07 -1.26
CA THR A 55 -10.59 2.18 -2.63
C THR A 55 -9.52 1.84 -3.66
N ASP A 56 -8.24 1.80 -3.25
CA ASP A 56 -7.13 1.44 -4.13
C ASP A 56 -6.67 -0.01 -3.92
N ALA A 57 -7.51 -0.84 -3.32
CA ALA A 57 -7.16 -2.24 -3.06
C ALA A 57 -6.80 -2.99 -4.34
N ASP A 58 -7.45 -2.68 -5.46
CA ASP A 58 -7.14 -3.31 -6.73
C ASP A 58 -5.72 -3.03 -7.19
N ALA A 59 -5.17 -1.88 -6.84
CA ALA A 59 -3.81 -1.52 -7.21
C ALA A 59 -2.77 -2.43 -6.57
N ILE A 60 -3.10 -3.05 -5.45
CA ILE A 60 -2.19 -3.99 -4.77
C ILE A 60 -2.68 -5.43 -4.91
N GLY A 61 -3.53 -5.70 -5.90
CA GLY A 61 -3.94 -7.05 -6.22
C GLY A 61 -5.03 -7.62 -5.34
N LEU A 62 -5.69 -6.80 -4.54
CA LEU A 62 -6.79 -7.24 -3.69
C LEU A 62 -8.13 -6.92 -4.32
N THR A 63 -9.16 -7.65 -3.93
CA THR A 63 -10.51 -7.40 -4.38
C THR A 63 -11.13 -6.27 -3.54
N VAL A 64 -11.69 -5.30 -4.20
CA VAL A 64 -12.40 -4.21 -3.53
C VAL A 64 -13.77 -4.70 -3.07
#